data_c2806007934b20a7b4ccd42dc9f1fc2c
#
_entry.id   c2806007934b20a7b4ccd42dc9f1fc2c
#
_cell.length_a   1.000
_cell.length_b   1.000
_cell.length_c   1.000
_cell.angle_alpha   90.00
_cell.angle_beta   90.00
_cell.angle_gamma   90.00
#
_symmetry.space_group_name_H-M   'P 1'
#
loop_
_entity.id
_entity.type
_entity.pdbx_description
1 polymer ?
#
loop_
_entity_poly.entity_id
_entity_poly.type
_entity_poly.pdbx_seq_one_letter_code
_entity_poly.pdbx_strand_id
1 'polypeptide(L)'
;MKTPVIRISEAARRAFLDAAANAGGDPLRLEMSQSFEPEHFFGPMAEGDIAVDCDGLTILLDPSSARRVDGVSIDYVQGPNGSGFKFENPNKPQGKKQIELKRNCEATVIPGGQKVELSQGDRVIVTQALGGSFTVTTEVGQLVRIAAPDADALGLEVTEASDVPVESGPFSLEKVIEKLKTVFDPEIPVNVVDLGLVYACEAQPLPEGGHKVEIKMSMTAPGCGMGDVLKEDARARVQTVPGVAQVDVEIVWDPPWDQSRMSEAARLQLGML
;
A
#
# COMPACT_ATOMS: atom_id res chain seq x y z
N MET A 1 -11.52 -11.36 18.76
CA MET A 1 -10.37 -10.63 18.17
C MET A 1 -9.16 -11.57 18.23
N LYS A 2 -8.30 -11.63 17.22
CA LYS A 2 -7.09 -12.46 17.26
C LYS A 2 -6.11 -11.84 18.26
N THR A 3 -5.52 -12.64 19.16
CA THR A 3 -4.48 -12.16 20.09
C THR A 3 -3.26 -11.73 19.28
N PRO A 4 -2.74 -10.49 19.43
CA PRO A 4 -1.57 -10.04 18.70
C PRO A 4 -0.31 -10.80 19.15
N VAL A 5 0.66 -10.91 18.24
CA VAL A 5 1.95 -11.52 18.51
C VAL A 5 2.94 -10.42 18.90
N ILE A 6 3.50 -10.49 20.10
CA ILE A 6 4.58 -9.60 20.57
C ILE A 6 5.84 -10.44 20.74
N ARG A 7 6.95 -9.98 20.15
CA ARG A 7 8.27 -10.56 20.34
C ARG A 7 9.03 -9.74 21.35
N ILE A 8 9.54 -10.37 22.39
CA ILE A 8 10.31 -9.68 23.42
C ILE A 8 11.67 -10.39 23.60
N SER A 9 12.75 -9.62 23.64
CA SER A 9 14.07 -10.19 23.93
C SER A 9 14.16 -10.59 25.41
N GLU A 10 15.03 -11.53 25.72
CA GLU A 10 15.26 -11.96 27.10
C GLU A 10 15.71 -10.80 27.99
N ALA A 11 16.52 -9.88 27.44
CA ALA A 11 16.98 -8.68 28.16
C ALA A 11 15.81 -7.75 28.49
N ALA A 12 14.91 -7.48 27.54
CA ALA A 12 13.74 -6.63 27.77
C ALA A 12 12.77 -7.30 28.76
N ARG A 13 12.54 -8.61 28.61
CA ARG A 13 11.66 -9.36 29.51
C ARG A 13 12.15 -9.30 30.96
N ARG A 14 13.45 -9.52 31.21
CA ARG A 14 14.03 -9.41 32.53
C ARG A 14 13.89 -8.00 33.10
N ALA A 15 14.21 -6.98 32.30
CA ALA A 15 14.12 -5.58 32.74
C ALA A 15 12.68 -5.21 33.14
N PHE A 16 11.65 -5.69 32.43
CA PHE A 16 10.27 -5.48 32.81
C PHE A 16 9.87 -6.26 34.06
N LEU A 17 10.30 -7.51 34.21
CA LEU A 17 10.00 -8.31 35.40
C LEU A 17 10.64 -7.70 36.66
N ASP A 18 11.88 -7.23 36.58
CA ASP A 18 12.57 -6.54 37.66
C ASP A 18 11.86 -5.23 38.03
N ALA A 19 11.40 -4.46 37.03
CA ALA A 19 10.64 -3.24 37.24
C ALA A 19 9.25 -3.50 37.86
N ALA A 20 8.54 -4.58 37.41
CA ALA A 20 7.26 -4.98 37.97
C ALA A 20 7.34 -5.36 39.45
N ALA A 21 8.40 -6.04 39.86
CA ALA A 21 8.64 -6.40 41.26
C ALA A 21 8.74 -5.15 42.14
N ASN A 22 9.29 -4.04 41.63
CA ASN A 22 9.39 -2.74 42.33
C ASN A 22 8.09 -1.90 42.25
N ALA A 23 7.21 -2.20 41.28
CA ALA A 23 5.93 -1.49 41.04
C ALA A 23 4.73 -2.16 41.72
N GLY A 24 4.94 -3.07 42.67
CA GLY A 24 3.85 -3.73 43.42
C GLY A 24 3.26 -4.96 42.74
N GLY A 25 3.85 -5.46 41.62
CA GLY A 25 3.45 -6.70 40.94
C GLY A 25 2.33 -6.52 39.92
N ASP A 26 1.92 -5.31 39.61
CA ASP A 26 0.97 -5.05 38.53
C ASP A 26 1.51 -5.49 37.17
N PRO A 27 0.66 -5.97 36.24
CA PRO A 27 1.05 -6.33 34.89
C PRO A 27 1.51 -5.11 34.09
N LEU A 28 2.35 -5.36 33.07
CA LEU A 28 2.80 -4.33 32.14
C LEU A 28 1.66 -3.94 31.21
N ARG A 29 1.34 -2.66 31.10
CA ARG A 29 0.45 -2.13 30.08
C ARG A 29 1.27 -1.53 28.95
N LEU A 30 0.92 -1.87 27.71
CA LEU A 30 1.51 -1.32 26.51
C LEU A 30 0.43 -0.62 25.70
N GLU A 31 0.52 0.68 25.61
CA GLU A 31 -0.37 1.49 24.77
C GLU A 31 0.37 1.94 23.51
N MET A 32 -0.33 1.94 22.39
CA MET A 32 0.22 2.33 21.10
C MET A 32 -0.63 3.45 20.50
N SER A 33 -0.05 4.65 20.42
CA SER A 33 -0.73 5.83 19.87
C SER A 33 -1.13 5.65 18.40
N GLN A 34 -1.93 6.57 17.84
CA GLN A 34 -2.24 6.60 16.41
C GLN A 34 -1.00 6.88 15.54
N SER A 35 0.02 7.54 16.10
CA SER A 35 1.32 7.77 15.45
C SER A 35 2.31 6.61 15.65
N PHE A 36 1.87 5.49 16.22
CA PHE A 36 2.70 4.31 16.51
C PHE A 36 3.84 4.58 17.50
N GLU A 37 3.64 5.54 18.39
CA GLU A 37 4.55 5.76 19.52
C GLU A 37 4.11 4.90 20.71
N PRO A 38 5.01 4.08 21.29
CA PRO A 38 4.71 3.20 22.41
C PRO A 38 4.77 3.96 23.73
N GLU A 39 3.77 3.74 24.57
CA GLU A 39 3.81 4.09 26.00
C GLU A 39 3.66 2.81 26.82
N HIS A 40 4.42 2.70 27.91
CA HIS A 40 4.37 1.52 28.76
C HIS A 40 4.45 1.91 30.24
N PHE A 41 3.62 1.27 31.03
CA PHE A 41 3.54 1.49 32.49
C PHE A 41 2.95 0.24 33.17
N PHE A 42 3.06 0.16 34.48
CA PHE A 42 2.44 -0.91 35.26
C PHE A 42 1.09 -0.47 35.79
N GLY A 43 0.09 -1.35 35.69
CA GLY A 43 -1.24 -1.04 36.14
C GLY A 43 -2.22 -2.23 36.04
N PRO A 44 -3.37 -2.14 36.74
CA PRO A 44 -4.35 -3.20 36.76
C PRO A 44 -5.02 -3.41 35.41
N MET A 45 -5.58 -4.61 35.22
CA MET A 45 -6.37 -4.95 34.05
C MET A 45 -7.67 -4.14 34.04
N ALA A 46 -7.99 -3.52 32.90
CA ALA A 46 -9.23 -2.81 32.65
C ALA A 46 -10.21 -3.66 31.85
N GLU A 47 -11.49 -3.25 31.86
CA GLU A 47 -12.51 -3.93 31.06
C GLU A 47 -12.22 -3.78 29.56
N GLY A 48 -12.19 -4.91 28.84
CA GLY A 48 -11.89 -4.97 27.42
C GLY A 48 -10.41 -5.14 27.07
N ASP A 49 -9.50 -5.13 28.06
CA ASP A 49 -8.08 -5.39 27.83
C ASP A 49 -7.82 -6.79 27.28
N ILE A 50 -6.83 -6.89 26.43
CA ILE A 50 -6.32 -8.14 25.89
C ILE A 50 -5.00 -8.44 26.57
N ALA A 51 -4.94 -9.59 27.28
CA ALA A 51 -3.71 -10.05 27.90
C ALA A 51 -2.90 -10.92 26.94
N VAL A 52 -1.62 -10.58 26.78
CA VAL A 52 -0.65 -11.37 25.99
C VAL A 52 0.41 -11.89 26.95
N ASP A 53 0.56 -13.22 27.01
CA ASP A 53 1.66 -13.82 27.77
C ASP A 53 2.93 -13.89 26.92
N CYS A 54 3.99 -13.33 27.45
CA CYS A 54 5.32 -13.30 26.84
C CYS A 54 6.31 -14.02 27.77
N ASP A 55 6.25 -15.33 27.84
CA ASP A 55 7.09 -16.20 28.67
C ASP A 55 7.12 -15.77 30.16
N GLY A 56 5.93 -15.63 30.75
CA GLY A 56 5.74 -15.25 32.15
C GLY A 56 5.69 -13.75 32.43
N LEU A 57 5.84 -12.90 31.41
CA LEU A 57 5.51 -11.47 31.46
C LEU A 57 4.13 -11.26 30.83
N THR A 58 3.15 -10.85 31.61
CA THR A 58 1.83 -10.47 31.08
C THR A 58 1.85 -9.05 30.60
N ILE A 59 1.52 -8.83 29.31
CA ILE A 59 1.35 -7.53 28.69
C ILE A 59 -0.13 -7.28 28.44
N LEU A 60 -0.67 -6.20 29.00
CA LEU A 60 -2.05 -5.75 28.79
C LEU A 60 -2.10 -4.72 27.66
N LEU A 61 -3.09 -4.89 26.78
CA LEU A 61 -3.33 -4.04 25.64
C LEU A 61 -4.78 -3.58 25.65
N ASP A 62 -5.03 -2.30 25.48
CA ASP A 62 -6.37 -1.85 25.11
C ASP A 62 -6.73 -2.31 23.67
N PRO A 63 -8.05 -2.39 23.32
CA PRO A 63 -8.46 -2.89 21.99
C PRO A 63 -7.91 -2.12 20.82
N SER A 64 -7.57 -0.84 20.99
CA SER A 64 -7.02 0.00 19.92
C SER A 64 -5.53 -0.26 19.72
N SER A 65 -4.78 -0.40 20.79
CA SER A 65 -3.36 -0.76 20.79
C SER A 65 -3.13 -2.16 20.27
N ALA A 66 -3.99 -3.14 20.63
CA ALA A 66 -3.88 -4.52 20.18
C ALA A 66 -3.86 -4.67 18.65
N ARG A 67 -4.55 -3.79 17.92
CA ARG A 67 -4.52 -3.80 16.44
C ARG A 67 -3.21 -3.27 15.86
N ARG A 68 -2.50 -2.41 16.61
CA ARG A 68 -1.28 -1.73 16.15
C ARG A 68 0.01 -2.41 16.57
N VAL A 69 -0.06 -3.34 17.55
CA VAL A 69 1.14 -4.01 18.09
C VAL A 69 1.40 -5.40 17.53
N ASP A 70 0.58 -5.92 16.61
CA ASP A 70 0.79 -7.26 16.04
C ASP A 70 2.14 -7.34 15.31
N GLY A 71 3.02 -8.25 15.75
CA GLY A 71 4.38 -8.41 15.23
C GLY A 71 5.44 -7.45 15.81
N VAL A 72 5.09 -6.59 16.79
CA VAL A 72 6.06 -5.71 17.46
C VAL A 72 7.18 -6.51 18.10
N SER A 73 8.43 -6.01 17.98
CA SER A 73 9.59 -6.49 18.71
C SER A 73 10.01 -5.47 19.78
N ILE A 74 10.27 -5.96 20.98
CA ILE A 74 10.73 -5.16 22.13
C ILE A 74 12.10 -5.66 22.57
N ASP A 75 13.08 -4.78 22.60
CA ASP A 75 14.42 -5.08 23.08
C ASP A 75 14.82 -4.09 24.18
N TYR A 76 15.81 -4.47 25.00
CA TYR A 76 16.42 -3.60 26.00
C TYR A 76 17.87 -3.38 25.64
N VAL A 77 18.19 -2.16 25.25
CA VAL A 77 19.49 -1.81 24.73
C VAL A 77 20.26 -0.90 25.69
N GLN A 78 21.57 -1.12 25.74
CA GLN A 78 22.49 -0.26 26.48
C GLN A 78 23.29 0.57 25.48
N GLY A 79 23.27 1.88 25.65
CA GLY A 79 23.98 2.81 24.77
C GLY A 79 24.81 3.81 25.55
N PRO A 80 25.59 4.68 24.88
CA PRO A 80 26.44 5.68 25.52
C PRO A 80 25.68 6.68 26.43
N ASN A 81 24.38 6.85 26.16
CA ASN A 81 23.50 7.78 26.86
C ASN A 81 22.59 7.11 27.90
N GLY A 82 22.83 5.84 28.24
CA GLY A 82 22.00 5.06 29.15
C GLY A 82 21.40 3.82 28.53
N SER A 83 20.56 3.11 29.31
CA SER A 83 19.84 1.95 28.87
C SER A 83 18.35 2.29 28.69
N GLY A 84 17.66 1.61 27.77
CA GLY A 84 16.25 1.85 27.49
C GLY A 84 15.63 0.77 26.62
N PHE A 85 14.29 0.80 26.56
CA PHE A 85 13.54 -0.10 25.69
C PHE A 85 13.50 0.43 24.27
N LYS A 86 13.79 -0.46 23.31
CA LYS A 86 13.67 -0.22 21.89
C LYS A 86 12.48 -1.00 21.35
N PHE A 87 11.57 -0.28 20.69
CA PHE A 87 10.39 -0.85 20.05
C PHE A 87 10.55 -0.80 18.53
N GLU A 88 10.42 -1.93 17.88
CA GLU A 88 10.33 -2.02 16.41
C GLU A 88 8.93 -2.49 16.04
N ASN A 89 8.16 -1.63 15.42
CA ASN A 89 6.78 -1.92 15.05
C ASN A 89 6.66 -2.05 13.52
N PRO A 90 6.40 -3.25 12.99
CA PRO A 90 6.25 -3.46 11.55
C PRO A 90 5.01 -2.75 10.96
N ASN A 91 4.04 -2.39 11.84
CA ASN A 91 2.83 -1.69 11.41
C ASN A 91 3.00 -0.16 11.43
N LYS A 92 4.10 0.35 12.02
CA LYS A 92 4.41 1.78 11.97
C LYS A 92 4.61 2.15 10.51
N PRO A 93 3.81 3.09 9.94
CA PRO A 93 4.07 3.59 8.61
C PRO A 93 5.54 4.04 8.58
N GLN A 94 6.34 3.37 7.76
CA GLN A 94 7.73 3.82 7.60
C GLN A 94 7.66 5.27 7.16
N GLY A 95 8.23 6.16 7.95
CA GLY A 95 8.24 7.58 7.65
C GLY A 95 8.68 7.74 6.20
N LYS A 96 7.86 8.42 5.39
CA LYS A 96 8.00 8.53 3.94
C LYS A 96 9.47 8.76 3.60
N LYS A 97 10.15 7.70 3.13
CA LYS A 97 11.59 7.75 2.89
C LYS A 97 11.84 8.73 1.76
N GLN A 98 12.55 9.80 2.06
CA GLN A 98 13.01 10.73 1.03
C GLN A 98 14.07 10.01 0.18
N ILE A 99 13.85 10.00 -1.12
CA ILE A 99 14.74 9.38 -2.10
C ILE A 99 15.30 10.50 -2.96
N GLU A 100 16.60 10.48 -3.20
CA GLU A 100 17.28 11.32 -4.17
C GLU A 100 17.33 10.59 -5.52
N LEU A 101 16.85 11.26 -6.58
CA LEU A 101 16.80 10.68 -7.91
C LEU A 101 18.22 10.39 -8.44
N LYS A 102 18.39 9.21 -9.00
CA LYS A 102 19.68 8.72 -9.51
C LYS A 102 19.97 9.19 -10.94
N ARG A 103 18.95 9.56 -11.69
CA ARG A 103 18.99 10.14 -13.04
C ARG A 103 17.76 10.98 -13.31
N ASN A 104 17.80 11.75 -14.39
CA ASN A 104 16.60 12.42 -14.89
C ASN A 104 15.54 11.39 -15.30
N CYS A 105 14.27 11.70 -15.07
CA CYS A 105 13.15 10.91 -15.54
C CYS A 105 11.92 11.76 -15.83
N GLU A 106 11.06 11.26 -16.70
CA GLU A 106 9.76 11.86 -16.95
C GLU A 106 8.77 11.46 -15.85
N ALA A 107 7.99 12.41 -15.40
CA ALA A 107 6.90 12.17 -14.46
C ALA A 107 5.62 12.85 -14.95
N THR A 108 4.48 12.41 -14.43
CA THR A 108 3.16 12.99 -14.75
C THR A 108 2.57 13.64 -13.51
N VAL A 109 2.22 14.91 -13.60
CA VAL A 109 1.59 15.66 -12.49
C VAL A 109 0.20 15.12 -12.18
N ILE A 110 -0.08 14.91 -10.91
CA ILE A 110 -1.37 14.43 -10.42
C ILE A 110 -2.09 15.62 -9.73
N PRO A 111 -3.36 15.84 -10.00
CA PRO A 111 -4.25 15.19 -10.98
C PRO A 111 -4.19 15.77 -12.40
N GLY A 112 -3.29 16.71 -12.66
CA GLY A 112 -3.29 17.53 -13.87
C GLY A 112 -2.96 16.81 -15.17
N GLY A 113 -2.25 15.66 -15.12
CA GLY A 113 -1.85 14.87 -16.29
C GLY A 113 -0.70 15.46 -17.11
N GLN A 114 -0.16 16.65 -16.74
CA GLN A 114 0.95 17.26 -17.47
C GLN A 114 2.26 16.49 -17.24
N LYS A 115 3.05 16.36 -18.32
CA LYS A 115 4.40 15.79 -18.23
C LYS A 115 5.36 16.82 -17.66
N VAL A 116 6.21 16.37 -16.74
CA VAL A 116 7.29 17.15 -16.15
C VAL A 116 8.57 16.31 -16.14
N GLU A 117 9.70 16.95 -16.25
CA GLU A 117 10.99 16.30 -16.08
C GLU A 117 11.47 16.53 -14.65
N LEU A 118 11.81 15.44 -13.96
CA LEU A 118 12.51 15.47 -12.69
C LEU A 118 14.00 15.28 -12.94
N SER A 119 14.82 16.05 -12.26
CA SER A 119 16.28 16.06 -12.45
C SER A 119 16.97 15.08 -11.49
N GLN A 120 18.13 14.59 -11.93
CA GLN A 120 19.04 13.87 -11.03
C GLN A 120 19.36 14.74 -9.81
N GLY A 121 19.28 14.16 -8.62
CA GLY A 121 19.51 14.86 -7.37
C GLY A 121 18.25 15.45 -6.74
N ASP A 122 17.14 15.56 -7.48
CA ASP A 122 15.86 15.97 -6.89
C ASP A 122 15.45 14.99 -5.79
N ARG A 123 14.90 15.52 -4.71
CA ARG A 123 14.44 14.73 -3.59
C ARG A 123 12.94 14.57 -3.65
N VAL A 124 12.51 13.33 -3.54
CA VAL A 124 11.10 12.97 -3.60
C VAL A 124 10.73 12.03 -2.45
N ILE A 125 9.48 12.05 -2.06
CA ILE A 125 8.94 11.13 -1.05
C ILE A 125 7.97 10.19 -1.75
N VAL A 126 8.24 8.88 -1.74
CA VAL A 126 7.32 7.88 -2.28
C VAL A 126 6.10 7.80 -1.36
N THR A 127 4.93 8.07 -1.93
CA THR A 127 3.64 8.00 -1.22
C THR A 127 2.88 6.73 -1.56
N GLN A 128 3.08 6.20 -2.78
CA GLN A 128 2.47 4.96 -3.25
C GLN A 128 3.41 4.25 -4.21
N ALA A 129 3.49 2.92 -4.10
CA ALA A 129 4.23 2.05 -5.01
C ALA A 129 3.33 0.84 -5.32
N LEU A 130 2.47 0.99 -6.32
CA LEU A 130 1.47 -0.01 -6.70
C LEU A 130 1.43 -0.16 -8.22
N GLY A 131 1.17 -1.38 -8.68
CA GLY A 131 1.09 -1.67 -10.11
C GLY A 131 2.38 -1.33 -10.89
N GLY A 132 3.55 -1.37 -10.24
CA GLY A 132 4.83 -1.05 -10.85
C GLY A 132 5.07 0.44 -11.11
N SER A 133 4.13 1.33 -10.82
CA SER A 133 4.33 2.78 -10.87
C SER A 133 4.49 3.36 -9.47
N PHE A 134 5.06 4.56 -9.38
CA PHE A 134 5.38 5.23 -8.13
C PHE A 134 4.72 6.61 -8.10
N THR A 135 3.87 6.85 -7.12
CA THR A 135 3.40 8.19 -6.81
C THR A 135 4.35 8.81 -5.79
N VAL A 136 4.88 9.96 -6.10
CA VAL A 136 5.85 10.66 -5.24
C VAL A 136 5.44 12.10 -5.02
N THR A 137 5.82 12.65 -3.86
CA THR A 137 5.71 14.08 -3.58
C THR A 137 7.07 14.73 -3.74
N THR A 138 7.18 15.76 -4.55
CA THR A 138 8.39 16.55 -4.74
C THR A 138 8.66 17.49 -3.55
N GLU A 139 9.83 18.10 -3.47
CA GLU A 139 10.18 19.09 -2.43
C GLU A 139 9.25 20.32 -2.41
N VAL A 140 8.70 20.67 -3.55
CA VAL A 140 7.72 21.78 -3.67
C VAL A 140 6.29 21.36 -3.33
N GLY A 141 6.10 20.12 -2.86
CA GLY A 141 4.79 19.58 -2.47
C GLY A 141 3.91 19.12 -3.65
N GLN A 142 4.46 19.07 -4.87
CA GLN A 142 3.73 18.59 -6.03
C GLN A 142 3.67 17.06 -6.03
N LEU A 143 2.48 16.51 -6.27
CA LEU A 143 2.27 15.08 -6.44
C LEU A 143 2.50 14.70 -7.90
N VAL A 144 3.37 13.75 -8.15
CA VAL A 144 3.69 13.27 -9.50
C VAL A 144 3.78 11.75 -9.55
N ARG A 145 3.49 11.19 -10.72
CA ARG A 145 3.61 9.76 -10.98
C ARG A 145 4.83 9.50 -11.86
N ILE A 146 5.69 8.59 -11.39
CA ILE A 146 6.81 8.02 -12.15
C ILE A 146 6.37 6.65 -12.67
N ALA A 147 6.55 6.41 -13.96
CA ALA A 147 6.15 5.15 -14.60
C ALA A 147 7.12 4.00 -14.25
N ALA A 148 6.66 2.75 -14.38
CA ALA A 148 7.47 1.56 -14.11
C ALA A 148 8.85 1.54 -14.78
N PRO A 149 9.01 1.92 -16.06
CA PRO A 149 10.33 1.93 -16.72
C PRO A 149 11.35 2.87 -16.07
N ASP A 150 10.90 3.85 -15.29
CA ASP A 150 11.74 4.84 -14.62
C ASP A 150 11.95 4.53 -13.12
N ALA A 151 11.62 3.33 -12.64
CA ALA A 151 11.83 2.91 -11.25
C ALA A 151 13.29 3.01 -10.80
N ASP A 152 14.23 2.77 -11.71
CA ASP A 152 15.67 2.89 -11.49
C ASP A 152 16.12 4.33 -11.16
N ALA A 153 15.39 5.34 -11.62
CA ALA A 153 15.60 6.72 -11.21
C ALA A 153 15.38 6.91 -9.69
N LEU A 154 14.49 6.13 -9.08
CA LEU A 154 14.31 6.08 -7.63
C LEU A 154 15.32 5.18 -6.91
N GLY A 155 16.24 4.53 -7.65
CA GLY A 155 17.14 3.52 -7.10
C GLY A 155 16.43 2.26 -6.65
N LEU A 156 15.24 2.01 -7.19
CA LEU A 156 14.46 0.80 -6.97
C LEU A 156 14.71 -0.15 -8.14
N GLU A 157 14.79 -1.45 -7.84
CA GLU A 157 14.81 -2.43 -8.91
C GLU A 157 13.47 -2.36 -9.64
N VAL A 158 13.54 -2.37 -10.98
CA VAL A 158 12.36 -2.55 -11.80
C VAL A 158 11.88 -3.98 -11.53
N THR A 159 11.06 -4.16 -10.51
CA THR A 159 10.20 -5.32 -10.50
C THR A 159 9.28 -5.09 -11.69
N GLU A 160 9.67 -5.69 -12.80
CA GLU A 160 8.79 -5.68 -13.97
C GLU A 160 7.44 -6.13 -13.46
N ALA A 161 6.42 -5.30 -13.70
CA ALA A 161 5.05 -5.71 -13.44
C ALA A 161 4.65 -6.94 -14.30
N SER A 162 5.59 -7.53 -14.98
CA SER A 162 5.62 -8.78 -15.70
C SER A 162 5.97 -10.00 -14.83
N ASP A 163 6.32 -9.84 -13.55
CA ASP A 163 6.50 -10.98 -12.64
C ASP A 163 5.17 -11.62 -12.17
N VAL A 164 4.03 -11.13 -12.62
CA VAL A 164 2.89 -12.03 -12.76
C VAL A 164 3.23 -12.95 -13.94
N PRO A 165 3.46 -14.26 -13.72
CA PRO A 165 3.83 -15.18 -14.77
C PRO A 165 2.89 -14.95 -15.96
N VAL A 166 3.45 -14.79 -17.15
CA VAL A 166 2.64 -14.85 -18.37
C VAL A 166 2.00 -16.23 -18.34
N GLU A 167 0.76 -16.30 -17.85
CA GLU A 167 0.04 -17.55 -17.82
C GLU A 167 -0.04 -18.06 -19.24
N SER A 168 0.81 -19.04 -19.55
CA SER A 168 0.70 -19.80 -20.78
C SER A 168 -0.66 -20.49 -20.79
N GLY A 169 -1.45 -20.25 -21.82
CA GLY A 169 -2.77 -20.87 -21.92
C GLY A 169 -3.69 -20.10 -22.86
N PRO A 170 -4.88 -20.63 -23.13
CA PRO A 170 -5.85 -19.98 -24.00
C PRO A 170 -6.28 -18.62 -23.45
N PHE A 171 -6.75 -17.76 -24.33
CA PHE A 171 -7.39 -16.51 -23.97
C PHE A 171 -8.57 -16.75 -23.01
N SER A 172 -8.70 -15.91 -21.99
CA SER A 172 -9.93 -15.81 -21.19
C SER A 172 -10.14 -14.37 -20.71
N LEU A 173 -11.41 -14.00 -20.54
CA LEU A 173 -11.78 -12.67 -20.08
C LEU A 173 -11.40 -12.47 -18.59
N GLU A 174 -11.39 -13.55 -17.80
CA GLU A 174 -10.94 -13.51 -16.41
C GLU A 174 -9.49 -13.06 -16.32
N LYS A 175 -8.61 -13.51 -17.20
CA LYS A 175 -7.20 -13.06 -17.27
C LYS A 175 -7.10 -11.59 -17.59
N VAL A 176 -7.98 -11.07 -18.43
CA VAL A 176 -8.05 -9.63 -18.73
C VAL A 176 -8.42 -8.85 -17.47
N ILE A 177 -9.44 -9.29 -16.73
CA ILE A 177 -9.85 -8.65 -15.48
C ILE A 177 -8.73 -8.73 -14.42
N GLU A 178 -8.05 -9.86 -14.29
CA GLU A 178 -6.91 -9.98 -13.36
C GLU A 178 -5.75 -9.02 -13.73
N LYS A 179 -5.51 -8.81 -15.03
CA LYS A 179 -4.53 -7.80 -15.47
C LYS A 179 -5.01 -6.37 -15.17
N LEU A 180 -6.29 -6.08 -15.33
CA LEU A 180 -6.85 -4.76 -14.95
C LEU A 180 -6.77 -4.51 -13.45
N LYS A 181 -6.82 -5.52 -12.59
CA LYS A 181 -6.58 -5.39 -11.15
C LYS A 181 -5.13 -4.99 -10.81
N THR A 182 -4.21 -5.04 -11.76
CA THR A 182 -2.85 -4.53 -11.57
C THR A 182 -2.70 -3.04 -11.94
N VAL A 183 -3.75 -2.41 -12.44
CA VAL A 183 -3.81 -0.96 -12.72
C VAL A 183 -4.41 -0.26 -11.51
N PHE A 184 -3.67 0.66 -10.92
CA PHE A 184 -4.07 1.38 -9.72
C PHE A 184 -4.32 2.85 -9.99
N ASP A 185 -5.30 3.42 -9.29
CA ASP A 185 -5.48 4.85 -9.27
C ASP A 185 -4.26 5.51 -8.59
N PRO A 186 -3.73 6.62 -9.13
CA PRO A 186 -2.53 7.25 -8.57
C PRO A 186 -2.75 8.00 -7.25
N GLU A 187 -3.98 8.31 -6.89
CA GLU A 187 -4.35 9.01 -5.65
C GLU A 187 -5.00 8.06 -4.63
N ILE A 188 -5.79 7.10 -5.11
CA ILE A 188 -6.53 6.14 -4.30
C ILE A 188 -5.81 4.78 -4.38
N PRO A 189 -5.30 4.21 -3.27
CA PRO A 189 -4.51 2.98 -3.31
C PRO A 189 -5.37 1.73 -3.55
N VAL A 190 -6.24 1.78 -4.57
CA VAL A 190 -7.15 0.72 -5.00
C VAL A 190 -7.05 0.57 -6.52
N ASN A 191 -7.14 -0.65 -7.03
CA ASN A 191 -7.11 -0.90 -8.47
C ASN A 191 -8.40 -0.47 -9.15
N VAL A 192 -8.33 -0.24 -10.46
CA VAL A 192 -9.46 0.29 -11.26
C VAL A 192 -10.69 -0.62 -11.29
N VAL A 193 -10.53 -1.93 -11.09
CA VAL A 193 -11.64 -2.89 -11.05
C VAL A 193 -12.39 -2.76 -9.73
N ASP A 194 -11.67 -2.80 -8.62
CA ASP A 194 -12.25 -2.70 -7.28
C ASP A 194 -12.77 -1.30 -6.96
N LEU A 195 -12.22 -0.25 -7.58
CA LEU A 195 -12.80 1.08 -7.58
C LEU A 195 -14.11 1.18 -8.36
N GLY A 196 -14.44 0.15 -9.18
CA GLY A 196 -15.62 0.18 -10.02
C GLY A 196 -15.49 1.16 -11.20
N LEU A 197 -14.28 1.45 -11.64
CA LEU A 197 -14.02 2.30 -12.80
C LEU A 197 -14.21 1.54 -14.12
N VAL A 198 -14.12 0.22 -14.14
CA VAL A 198 -14.36 -0.60 -15.32
C VAL A 198 -15.86 -0.85 -15.47
N TYR A 199 -16.46 -0.22 -16.48
CA TYR A 199 -17.91 -0.30 -16.75
C TYR A 199 -18.29 -1.43 -17.66
N ALA A 200 -17.42 -1.74 -18.64
CA ALA A 200 -17.57 -2.88 -19.54
C ALA A 200 -16.19 -3.40 -19.93
N CYS A 201 -16.12 -4.70 -20.13
CA CYS A 201 -14.96 -5.38 -20.68
C CYS A 201 -15.45 -6.54 -21.56
N GLU A 202 -15.30 -6.40 -22.86
CA GLU A 202 -15.80 -7.33 -23.85
C GLU A 202 -14.67 -7.81 -24.75
N ALA A 203 -14.77 -9.04 -25.24
CA ALA A 203 -13.79 -9.59 -26.15
C ALA A 203 -14.46 -10.19 -27.36
N GLN A 204 -13.93 -9.91 -28.55
CA GLN A 204 -14.40 -10.40 -29.82
C GLN A 204 -13.28 -11.13 -30.57
N PRO A 205 -13.51 -12.32 -31.12
CA PRO A 205 -12.51 -13.01 -31.92
C PRO A 205 -12.26 -12.26 -33.24
N LEU A 206 -10.98 -12.16 -33.62
CA LEU A 206 -10.59 -11.55 -34.89
C LEU A 206 -10.46 -12.62 -36.00
N PRO A 207 -10.81 -12.28 -37.24
CA PRO A 207 -10.67 -13.19 -38.38
C PRO A 207 -9.24 -13.68 -38.63
N GLU A 208 -8.26 -12.83 -38.27
CA GLU A 208 -6.82 -13.10 -38.46
C GLU A 208 -6.23 -13.87 -37.26
N GLY A 209 -7.06 -14.21 -36.29
CA GLY A 209 -6.66 -14.88 -35.06
C GLY A 209 -6.46 -13.91 -33.87
N GLY A 210 -6.59 -14.45 -32.66
CA GLY A 210 -6.58 -13.66 -31.44
C GLY A 210 -7.91 -12.94 -31.15
N HIS A 211 -7.91 -12.04 -30.18
CA HIS A 211 -9.09 -11.32 -29.72
C HIS A 211 -8.84 -9.81 -29.69
N LYS A 212 -9.88 -9.06 -30.08
CA LYS A 212 -10.00 -7.64 -29.76
C LYS A 212 -10.69 -7.51 -28.41
N VAL A 213 -10.08 -6.77 -27.48
CA VAL A 213 -10.66 -6.46 -26.16
C VAL A 213 -11.07 -5.00 -26.14
N GLU A 214 -12.34 -4.75 -25.84
CA GLU A 214 -12.92 -3.41 -25.72
C GLU A 214 -13.26 -3.15 -24.25
N ILE A 215 -12.69 -2.07 -23.69
CA ILE A 215 -12.84 -1.72 -22.28
C ILE A 215 -13.43 -0.33 -22.18
N LYS A 216 -14.53 -0.18 -21.44
CA LYS A 216 -15.07 1.11 -21.08
C LYS A 216 -14.75 1.40 -19.62
N MET A 217 -14.04 2.49 -19.38
CA MET A 217 -13.62 2.93 -18.06
C MET A 217 -14.17 4.32 -17.75
N SER A 218 -14.36 4.62 -16.48
CA SER A 218 -14.66 5.95 -16.00
C SER A 218 -13.52 6.45 -15.10
N MET A 219 -13.69 7.66 -14.58
CA MET A 219 -12.78 8.30 -13.64
C MET A 219 -13.56 8.69 -12.37
N THR A 220 -12.86 8.76 -11.24
CA THR A 220 -13.44 9.17 -9.96
C THR A 220 -13.93 10.62 -9.95
N ALA A 221 -13.38 11.47 -10.83
CA ALA A 221 -13.80 12.85 -10.99
C ALA A 221 -13.77 13.29 -12.46
N PRO A 222 -14.78 14.05 -12.93
CA PRO A 222 -14.76 14.68 -14.26
C PRO A 222 -13.58 15.65 -14.38
N GLY A 223 -12.92 15.63 -15.55
CA GLY A 223 -11.79 16.52 -15.82
C GLY A 223 -10.46 16.12 -15.17
N CYS A 224 -10.38 14.93 -14.57
CA CYS A 224 -9.11 14.37 -14.13
C CYS A 224 -8.18 14.17 -15.32
N GLY A 225 -7.04 14.88 -15.35
CA GLY A 225 -6.03 14.75 -16.41
C GLY A 225 -5.32 13.40 -16.45
N MET A 226 -5.57 12.51 -15.45
CA MET A 226 -4.99 11.19 -15.40
C MET A 226 -5.71 10.14 -16.27
N GLY A 227 -6.84 10.51 -16.90
CA GLY A 227 -7.63 9.57 -17.72
C GLY A 227 -6.82 8.92 -18.83
N ASP A 228 -6.03 9.69 -19.58
CA ASP A 228 -5.17 9.15 -20.63
C ASP A 228 -4.06 8.25 -20.09
N VAL A 229 -3.53 8.55 -18.92
CA VAL A 229 -2.49 7.72 -18.25
C VAL A 229 -3.07 6.37 -17.82
N LEU A 230 -4.23 6.36 -17.16
CA LEU A 230 -4.89 5.12 -16.75
C LEU A 230 -5.37 4.30 -17.94
N LYS A 231 -5.85 4.96 -18.99
CA LYS A 231 -6.21 4.31 -20.26
C LYS A 231 -5.02 3.58 -20.87
N GLU A 232 -3.86 4.23 -20.92
CA GLU A 232 -2.66 3.64 -21.50
C GLU A 232 -2.09 2.52 -20.61
N ASP A 233 -2.12 2.67 -19.29
CA ASP A 233 -1.75 1.61 -18.35
C ASP A 233 -2.66 0.38 -18.51
N ALA A 234 -3.97 0.57 -18.60
CA ALA A 234 -4.92 -0.51 -18.81
C ALA A 234 -4.65 -1.23 -20.14
N ARG A 235 -4.45 -0.46 -21.22
CA ARG A 235 -4.09 -1.00 -22.53
C ARG A 235 -2.82 -1.84 -22.46
N ALA A 236 -1.73 -1.28 -21.93
CA ALA A 236 -0.44 -1.95 -21.85
C ALA A 236 -0.53 -3.27 -21.07
N ARG A 237 -1.27 -3.28 -19.95
CA ARG A 237 -1.45 -4.48 -19.13
C ARG A 237 -2.26 -5.57 -19.86
N VAL A 238 -3.37 -5.19 -20.44
CA VAL A 238 -4.26 -6.14 -21.13
C VAL A 238 -3.60 -6.69 -22.40
N GLN A 239 -2.76 -5.89 -23.08
CA GLN A 239 -2.02 -6.35 -24.26
C GLN A 239 -1.04 -7.51 -23.95
N THR A 240 -0.64 -7.70 -22.67
CA THR A 240 0.21 -8.84 -22.28
C THR A 240 -0.54 -10.14 -22.09
N VAL A 241 -1.88 -10.14 -22.15
CA VAL A 241 -2.69 -11.35 -21.98
C VAL A 241 -2.58 -12.25 -23.23
N PRO A 242 -2.27 -13.54 -23.06
CA PRO A 242 -2.17 -14.45 -24.18
C PRO A 242 -3.44 -14.46 -25.03
N GLY A 243 -3.27 -14.36 -26.35
CA GLY A 243 -4.38 -14.36 -27.31
C GLY A 243 -5.08 -13.02 -27.50
N VAL A 244 -4.64 -11.95 -26.83
CA VAL A 244 -5.06 -10.57 -27.12
C VAL A 244 -4.24 -10.02 -28.27
N ALA A 245 -4.91 -9.64 -29.34
CA ALA A 245 -4.30 -9.04 -30.53
C ALA A 245 -4.48 -7.51 -30.56
N GLN A 246 -5.61 -7.03 -30.07
CA GLN A 246 -5.93 -5.60 -30.04
C GLN A 246 -6.65 -5.24 -28.74
N VAL A 247 -6.35 -4.04 -28.20
CA VAL A 247 -7.02 -3.49 -27.02
C VAL A 247 -7.47 -2.06 -27.31
N ASP A 248 -8.76 -1.82 -27.14
CA ASP A 248 -9.36 -0.50 -27.19
C ASP A 248 -9.87 -0.13 -25.80
N VAL A 249 -9.43 1.01 -25.29
CA VAL A 249 -9.90 1.55 -24.00
C VAL A 249 -10.54 2.91 -24.26
N GLU A 250 -11.79 3.04 -23.82
CA GLU A 250 -12.57 4.27 -23.93
C GLU A 250 -12.88 4.82 -22.53
N ILE A 251 -12.67 6.12 -22.34
CA ILE A 251 -13.12 6.80 -21.12
C ILE A 251 -14.55 7.29 -21.33
N VAL A 252 -15.45 6.83 -20.46
CA VAL A 252 -16.88 7.18 -20.49
C VAL A 252 -17.27 7.94 -19.22
N TRP A 253 -18.19 8.88 -19.35
CA TRP A 253 -18.61 9.76 -18.26
C TRP A 253 -20.08 9.55 -17.87
N ASP A 254 -20.79 8.70 -18.58
CA ASP A 254 -22.19 8.38 -18.35
C ASP A 254 -22.38 6.85 -18.23
N PRO A 255 -22.96 6.39 -17.11
CA PRO A 255 -23.29 7.15 -15.91
C PRO A 255 -22.06 7.66 -15.18
N PRO A 256 -22.14 8.77 -14.43
CA PRO A 256 -21.01 9.27 -13.65
C PRO A 256 -20.62 8.23 -12.58
N TRP A 257 -19.34 8.15 -12.27
CA TRP A 257 -18.86 7.31 -11.20
C TRP A 257 -19.34 7.81 -9.83
N ASP A 258 -19.67 6.89 -8.97
CA ASP A 258 -19.96 7.14 -7.56
C ASP A 258 -19.40 6.01 -6.67
N GLN A 259 -19.30 6.26 -5.37
CA GLN A 259 -18.69 5.33 -4.40
C GLN A 259 -19.44 4.00 -4.26
N SER A 260 -20.72 3.92 -4.65
CA SER A 260 -21.47 2.67 -4.58
C SER A 260 -20.97 1.61 -5.57
N ARG A 261 -20.21 2.03 -6.58
CA ARG A 261 -19.58 1.14 -7.57
C ARG A 261 -18.35 0.41 -7.05
N MET A 262 -17.77 0.89 -5.93
CA MET A 262 -16.63 0.22 -5.30
C MET A 262 -17.00 -1.18 -4.82
N SER A 263 -16.08 -2.12 -4.93
CA SER A 263 -16.21 -3.43 -4.28
C SER A 263 -16.27 -3.26 -2.75
N GLU A 264 -16.86 -4.23 -2.06
CA GLU A 264 -16.87 -4.25 -0.60
C GLU A 264 -15.45 -4.23 -0.02
N ALA A 265 -14.52 -4.97 -0.66
CA ALA A 265 -13.12 -5.00 -0.29
C ALA A 265 -12.46 -3.63 -0.39
N ALA A 266 -12.72 -2.88 -1.46
CA ALA A 266 -12.20 -1.52 -1.63
C ALA A 266 -12.74 -0.57 -0.57
N ARG A 267 -14.06 -0.62 -0.27
CA ARG A 267 -14.67 0.19 0.79
C ARG A 267 -14.10 -0.11 2.17
N LEU A 268 -13.89 -1.39 2.47
CA LEU A 268 -13.25 -1.82 3.72
C LEU A 268 -11.80 -1.31 3.82
N GLN A 269 -11.04 -1.44 2.74
CA GLN A 269 -9.65 -0.95 2.67
C GLN A 269 -9.56 0.56 2.93
N LEU A 270 -10.52 1.33 2.43
CA LEU A 270 -10.59 2.78 2.60
C LEU A 270 -11.28 3.22 3.91
N GLY A 271 -11.74 2.27 4.74
CA GLY A 271 -12.39 2.57 6.03
C GLY A 271 -13.80 3.14 5.87
N MET A 272 -14.51 2.79 4.81
CA MET A 272 -15.85 3.32 4.45
C MET A 272 -16.99 2.38 4.84
N LEU A 273 -16.73 1.31 5.61
CA LEU A 273 -17.73 0.35 6.11
C LEU A 273 -17.88 0.47 7.62
#